data_e6ef2d1585c05e69039e6bc0e7731646
#
_entry.id   e6ef2d1585c05e69039e6bc0e7731646
#
_cell.length_a   1.000
_cell.length_b   1.000
_cell.length_c   1.000
_cell.angle_alpha   90.00
_cell.angle_beta   90.00
_cell.angle_gamma   90.00
#
_symmetry.space_group_name_H-M   'P 1'
#
loop_
_entity.id
_entity.type
_entity.pdbx_description
1 polymer ?
#
loop_
_entity_poly.entity_id
_entity_poly.type
_entity_poly.pdbx_seq_one_letter_code
_entity_poly.pdbx_strand_id
1 'polypeptide(L)'
;MRSPKEIGDTAVAGVLASLLKRGDAILLPFGDSQRYDLVLDRDGQFSKIQCKSGRVRNGCIRFNTSSTEWYKGHRRKNYFGQIDYFGVYCPELDKAYLVPVDVIGETFGR
;
A
#
# COMPACT_ATOMS: atom_id res chain seq x y z
N MET A 1 0.30 -19.69 12.23
CA MET A 1 -0.14 -18.94 11.03
C MET A 1 -0.54 -17.53 11.41
N ARG A 2 -0.15 -16.57 10.60
CA ARG A 2 -0.43 -15.17 10.93
C ARG A 2 -1.80 -14.77 10.46
N SER A 3 -2.47 -13.97 11.25
CA SER A 3 -3.77 -13.45 10.87
C SER A 3 -3.64 -12.40 9.78
N PRO A 4 -4.73 -12.10 9.06
CA PRO A 4 -4.69 -11.02 8.07
C PRO A 4 -4.27 -9.68 8.67
N LYS A 5 -4.67 -9.41 9.91
CA LYS A 5 -4.28 -8.17 10.55
C LYS A 5 -2.77 -8.14 10.80
N GLU A 6 -2.19 -9.23 11.23
CA GLU A 6 -0.75 -9.30 11.44
C GLU A 6 0.02 -9.16 10.13
N ILE A 7 -0.48 -9.75 9.08
CA ILE A 7 0.14 -9.62 7.76
C ILE A 7 0.09 -8.16 7.32
N GLY A 8 -1.05 -7.51 7.52
CA GLY A 8 -1.19 -6.12 7.17
C GLY A 8 -0.28 -5.21 7.98
N ASP A 9 -0.20 -5.47 9.28
CA ASP A 9 0.66 -4.67 10.16
C ASP A 9 2.13 -4.82 9.75
N THR A 10 2.53 -6.04 9.39
CA THR A 10 3.90 -6.28 8.95
C THR A 10 4.20 -5.53 7.66
N ALA A 11 3.22 -5.47 6.77
CA ALA A 11 3.41 -4.72 5.52
C ALA A 11 3.62 -3.23 5.80
N VAL A 12 2.81 -2.67 6.69
CA VAL A 12 2.98 -1.26 7.06
C VAL A 12 4.36 -1.03 7.66
N ALA A 13 4.76 -1.90 8.57
CA ALA A 13 6.07 -1.76 9.22
C ALA A 13 7.20 -1.86 8.21
N GLY A 14 7.09 -2.78 7.25
CA GLY A 14 8.12 -2.95 6.22
C GLY A 14 8.25 -1.74 5.32
N VAL A 15 7.13 -1.18 4.89
CA VAL A 15 7.14 0.03 4.07
C VAL A 15 7.69 1.21 4.86
N LEU A 16 7.22 1.36 6.09
CA LEU A 16 7.68 2.45 6.96
C LEU A 16 9.18 2.40 7.16
N ALA A 17 9.69 1.23 7.52
CA ALA A 17 11.13 1.08 7.77
C ALA A 17 11.94 1.42 6.52
N SER A 18 11.47 0.97 5.36
CA SER A 18 12.17 1.24 4.10
C SER A 18 12.25 2.73 3.80
N LEU A 19 11.15 3.44 4.00
CA LEU A 19 11.11 4.87 3.74
C LEU A 19 11.97 5.64 4.73
N LEU A 20 11.94 5.23 5.99
CA LEU A 20 12.78 5.88 7.01
C LEU A 20 14.26 5.68 6.74
N LYS A 21 14.63 4.50 6.25
CA LYS A 21 16.03 4.24 5.91
C LYS A 21 16.51 5.12 4.76
N ARG A 22 15.61 5.54 3.90
CA ARG A 22 15.95 6.46 2.82
C ARG A 22 16.04 7.90 3.28
N GLY A 23 15.64 8.17 4.52
CA GLY A 23 15.68 9.52 5.04
C GLY A 23 14.39 10.28 4.84
N ASP A 24 13.33 9.61 4.43
CA ASP A 24 12.03 10.27 4.23
C ASP A 24 11.34 10.53 5.56
N ALA A 25 10.55 11.58 5.61
CA ALA A 25 9.71 11.88 6.75
C ALA A 25 8.34 11.26 6.53
N ILE A 26 7.77 10.70 7.59
CA ILE A 26 6.51 9.99 7.50
C ILE A 26 5.53 10.55 8.52
N LEU A 27 4.30 10.71 8.07
CA LEU A 27 3.19 11.08 8.95
C LEU A 27 2.25 9.88 9.06
N LEU A 28 1.76 9.65 10.26
CA LEU A 28 0.81 8.58 10.50
C LEU A 28 -0.56 9.16 10.76
N PRO A 29 -1.59 8.63 10.13
CA PRO A 29 -2.94 9.10 10.43
C PRO A 29 -3.36 8.66 11.81
N PHE A 30 -4.19 9.45 12.44
CA PHE A 30 -4.77 9.06 13.70
C PHE A 30 -6.04 8.27 13.42
N GLY A 31 -6.17 7.11 14.05
CA GLY A 31 -7.32 6.25 13.81
C GLY A 31 -7.08 5.33 12.63
N ASP A 32 -8.13 4.65 12.19
CA ASP A 32 -8.01 3.62 11.17
C ASP A 32 -9.09 3.70 10.10
N SER A 33 -9.74 4.84 9.97
CA SER A 33 -10.81 4.96 8.99
C SER A 33 -10.36 5.56 7.66
N GLN A 34 -9.09 5.94 7.56
CA GLN A 34 -8.56 6.47 6.31
C GLN A 34 -8.22 5.34 5.35
N ARG A 35 -8.21 5.69 4.06
CA ARG A 35 -7.84 4.76 3.01
C ARG A 35 -6.33 4.47 3.03
N TYR A 36 -5.55 5.42 3.51
CA TYR A 36 -4.10 5.31 3.49
C TYR A 36 -3.57 4.94 4.87
N ASP A 37 -2.41 4.32 4.89
CA ASP A 37 -1.74 3.89 6.13
C ASP A 37 -0.63 4.83 6.52
N LEU A 38 -0.03 5.51 5.55
CA LEU A 38 1.11 6.38 5.75
C LEU A 38 0.97 7.59 4.85
N VAL A 39 1.58 8.69 5.28
CA VAL A 39 1.73 9.87 4.41
C VAL A 39 3.21 10.16 4.32
N LEU A 40 3.73 10.16 3.10
CA LEU A 40 5.11 10.49 2.82
C LEU A 40 5.22 11.99 2.65
N ASP A 41 6.08 12.61 3.44
CA ASP A 41 6.38 14.04 3.33
C ASP A 41 7.75 14.18 2.70
N ARG A 42 7.77 14.57 1.45
CA ARG A 42 9.02 14.78 0.74
C ARG A 42 9.10 16.24 0.32
N ASP A 43 9.89 17.00 1.03
CA ASP A 43 10.08 18.43 0.75
C ASP A 43 8.76 19.21 0.76
N GLY A 44 7.89 18.88 1.71
CA GLY A 44 6.61 19.54 1.83
C GLY A 44 5.52 19.03 0.92
N GLN A 45 5.85 18.09 0.07
CA GLN A 45 4.87 17.41 -0.79
C GLN A 45 4.40 16.16 -0.08
N PHE A 46 3.10 16.05 0.13
CA PHE A 46 2.51 14.94 0.87
C PHE A 46 1.93 13.94 -0.11
N SER A 47 2.29 12.66 0.08
CA SER A 47 1.75 11.57 -0.75
C SER A 47 1.14 10.52 0.17
N LYS A 48 -0.07 10.13 -0.14
CA LYS A 48 -0.81 9.14 0.66
C LYS A 48 -0.47 7.75 0.15
N ILE A 49 -0.13 6.85 1.08
CA ILE A 49 0.32 5.51 0.75
C ILE A 49 -0.57 4.49 1.41
N GLN A 50 -1.09 3.56 0.62
CA GLN A 50 -1.79 2.38 1.13
C GLN A 50 -0.83 1.22 1.07
N CYS A 51 -0.57 0.60 2.22
CA CYS A 51 0.39 -0.50 2.29
C CYS A 51 -0.27 -1.82 1.97
N LYS A 52 0.46 -2.65 1.26
CA LYS A 52 0.02 -3.97 0.84
C LYS A 52 1.14 -4.97 1.04
N SER A 53 0.77 -6.21 1.32
CA SER A 53 1.72 -7.30 1.37
C SER A 53 1.82 -7.91 -0.02
N GLY A 54 3.05 -8.07 -0.50
CA GLY A 54 3.30 -8.66 -1.80
C GLY A 54 3.93 -10.02 -1.67
N ARG A 55 3.96 -10.75 -2.77
CA ARG A 55 4.61 -12.04 -2.83
C ARG A 55 5.18 -12.26 -4.22
N VAL A 56 6.19 -13.11 -4.28
CA VAL A 56 6.84 -13.42 -5.55
C VAL A 56 6.06 -14.52 -6.24
N ARG A 57 5.74 -14.29 -7.50
CA ARG A 57 5.08 -15.29 -8.37
C ARG A 57 5.65 -15.15 -9.77
N ASN A 58 6.26 -16.21 -10.26
CA ASN A 58 6.80 -16.24 -11.63
C ASN A 58 7.76 -15.08 -11.88
N GLY A 59 8.60 -14.78 -10.91
CA GLY A 59 9.58 -13.70 -11.05
C GLY A 59 9.03 -12.30 -10.89
N CYS A 60 7.76 -12.18 -10.56
CA CYS A 60 7.12 -10.87 -10.38
C CYS A 60 6.55 -10.77 -8.98
N ILE A 61 6.40 -9.55 -8.52
CA ILE A 61 5.76 -9.30 -7.23
C ILE A 61 4.29 -9.00 -7.49
N ARG A 62 3.44 -9.75 -6.81
CA ARG A 62 2.00 -9.58 -6.92
C ARG A 62 1.43 -9.10 -5.61
N PHE A 63 0.45 -8.26 -5.70
CA PHE A 63 -0.28 -7.79 -4.54
C PHE A 63 -1.71 -7.46 -4.95
N ASN A 64 -2.58 -7.45 -3.96
CA ASN A 64 -3.99 -7.21 -4.22
C ASN A 64 -4.26 -5.71 -4.24
N THR A 65 -4.68 -5.21 -5.39
CA THR A 65 -5.01 -3.79 -5.54
C THR A 65 -6.47 -3.49 -5.31
N SER A 66 -7.27 -4.54 -5.07
CA SER A 66 -8.70 -4.37 -4.94
C SER A 66 -9.09 -3.93 -3.55
N SER A 67 -10.10 -3.09 -3.48
CA SER A 67 -10.81 -2.90 -2.24
C SER A 67 -11.62 -4.16 -1.97
N THR A 68 -11.74 -4.53 -0.71
CA THR A 68 -12.58 -5.68 -0.37
C THR A 68 -14.05 -5.33 -0.34
N GLU A 69 -14.38 -4.08 -0.52
CA GLU A 69 -15.75 -3.63 -0.41
C GLU A 69 -16.50 -3.80 -1.69
N TRP A 70 -17.62 -4.47 -1.61
CA TRP A 70 -18.60 -4.54 -2.65
C TRP A 70 -19.85 -3.88 -2.14
N TYR A 71 -20.44 -3.07 -2.95
CA TYR A 71 -21.52 -2.26 -2.54
C TYR A 71 -22.74 -2.55 -3.39
N LYS A 72 -23.63 -3.40 -2.90
CA LYS A 72 -24.89 -3.69 -3.57
C LYS A 72 -24.69 -4.07 -5.01
N GLY A 73 -23.74 -4.94 -5.26
CA GLY A 73 -23.47 -5.39 -6.60
C GLY A 73 -22.74 -4.42 -7.48
N HIS A 74 -22.45 -3.24 -6.97
CA HIS A 74 -21.68 -2.27 -7.73
C HIS A 74 -20.21 -2.58 -7.63
N ARG A 75 -19.49 -2.07 -8.60
CA ARG A 75 -18.08 -2.18 -8.60
C ARG A 75 -17.51 -1.54 -7.35
N ARG A 76 -16.54 -2.20 -6.77
CA ARG A 76 -15.92 -1.68 -5.57
C ARG A 76 -15.22 -0.35 -5.86
N LYS A 77 -15.05 0.40 -4.81
CA LYS A 77 -14.36 1.66 -4.87
C LYS A 77 -12.91 1.45 -5.25
N ASN A 78 -12.42 2.22 -6.20
CA ASN A 78 -11.01 2.16 -6.51
C ASN A 78 -10.26 3.18 -5.67
N TYR A 79 -8.95 3.21 -5.82
CA TYR A 79 -8.10 4.06 -5.00
C TYR A 79 -7.74 5.40 -5.63
N PHE A 80 -8.19 5.63 -6.86
CA PHE A 80 -7.89 6.88 -7.53
C PHE A 80 -8.45 8.05 -6.74
N GLY A 81 -7.63 9.05 -6.52
CA GLY A 81 -8.04 10.22 -5.76
C GLY A 81 -8.02 10.04 -4.26
N GLN A 82 -7.82 8.82 -3.78
CA GLN A 82 -7.80 8.55 -2.36
C GLN A 82 -6.40 8.24 -1.85
N ILE A 83 -5.55 7.71 -2.71
CA ILE A 83 -4.15 7.46 -2.40
C ILE A 83 -3.31 7.81 -3.61
N ASP A 84 -2.03 7.97 -3.40
CA ASP A 84 -1.09 8.30 -4.45
C ASP A 84 -0.23 7.10 -4.82
N TYR A 85 0.08 6.26 -3.85
CA TYR A 85 0.94 5.09 -4.06
C TYR A 85 0.41 3.91 -3.30
N PHE A 86 0.69 2.73 -3.83
CA PHE A 86 0.71 1.52 -3.03
C PHE A 86 2.12 1.31 -2.52
N GLY A 87 2.27 1.11 -1.23
CA GLY A 87 3.54 0.69 -0.66
C GLY A 87 3.49 -0.81 -0.49
N VAL A 88 4.26 -1.53 -1.27
CA VAL A 88 4.19 -2.99 -1.29
C VAL A 88 5.40 -3.56 -0.59
N TYR A 89 5.18 -4.25 0.50
CA TYR A 89 6.25 -4.93 1.22
C TYR A 89 6.20 -6.41 0.86
N CYS A 90 7.31 -6.95 0.39
CA CYS A 90 7.43 -8.35 0.06
C CYS A 90 8.28 -9.03 1.12
N PRO A 91 7.67 -9.81 2.03
CA PRO A 91 8.46 -10.45 3.10
C PRO A 91 9.53 -11.40 2.59
N GLU A 92 9.25 -12.09 1.49
CA GLU A 92 10.21 -13.04 0.93
C GLU A 92 11.53 -12.37 0.58
N LEU A 93 11.48 -11.13 0.12
CA LEU A 93 12.66 -10.38 -0.28
C LEU A 93 13.09 -9.37 0.76
N ASP A 94 12.25 -9.13 1.76
CA ASP A 94 12.46 -8.08 2.76
C ASP A 94 12.70 -6.74 2.06
N LYS A 95 11.86 -6.44 1.10
CA LYS A 95 11.95 -5.20 0.32
C LYS A 95 10.59 -4.57 0.16
N ALA A 96 10.58 -3.25 0.05
CA ALA A 96 9.37 -2.50 -0.16
C ALA A 96 9.51 -1.67 -1.43
N TYR A 97 8.37 -1.46 -2.09
CA TYR A 97 8.32 -0.74 -3.35
C TYR A 97 7.17 0.25 -3.30
N LEU A 98 7.37 1.41 -3.89
CA LEU A 98 6.29 2.37 -4.08
C LEU A 98 5.80 2.26 -5.51
N VAL A 99 4.53 1.98 -5.66
CA VAL A 99 3.92 1.80 -6.97
C VAL A 99 2.87 2.88 -7.15
N PRO A 100 3.07 3.81 -8.09
CA PRO A 100 2.08 4.86 -8.31
C PRO A 100 0.74 4.27 -8.70
N VAL A 101 -0.31 4.83 -8.13
CA VAL A 101 -1.64 4.29 -8.33
C VAL A 101 -2.10 4.44 -9.78
N ASP A 102 -1.68 5.50 -10.43
CA ASP A 102 -2.09 5.73 -11.82
C ASP A 102 -1.40 4.80 -12.80
N VAL A 103 -0.25 4.24 -12.43
CA VAL A 103 0.43 3.26 -13.26
C VAL A 103 -0.35 1.95 -13.28
N ILE A 104 -0.90 1.58 -12.13
CA ILE A 104 -1.67 0.34 -12.03
C ILE A 104 -2.96 0.45 -12.83
N GLY A 105 -3.73 1.48 -12.53
CA GLY A 105 -4.94 1.76 -13.25
C GLY A 105 -5.83 0.55 -13.43
N GLU A 106 -6.46 0.47 -14.58
CA GLU A 106 -7.39 -0.60 -14.87
C GLU A 106 -6.71 -1.91 -15.20
N THR A 107 -5.51 -1.83 -15.72
CA THR A 107 -4.80 -3.03 -16.15
C THR A 107 -4.52 -3.98 -15.01
N PHE A 108 -4.07 -3.43 -13.91
CA PHE A 108 -3.69 -4.24 -12.77
C PHE A 108 -4.77 -4.34 -11.72
N GLY A 109 -5.77 -3.52 -11.79
CA GLY A 109 -6.84 -3.52 -10.82
C GLY A 109 -7.77 -4.71 -10.90
N ARG A 110 -7.53 -5.56 -11.85
CA ARG A 110 -8.38 -6.71 -12.09
C ARG A 110 -8.06 -7.88 -11.28
#